data_39f49fcc59b0e018bb7607060fe107df
#
_entry.id   39f49fcc59b0e018bb7607060fe107df
#
_cell.length_a   1.000
_cell.length_b   1.000
_cell.length_c   1.000
_cell.angle_alpha   90.00
_cell.angle_beta   90.00
_cell.angle_gamma   90.00
#
_symmetry.space_group_name_H-M   'P 1'
#
loop_
_entity.id
_entity.type
_entity.pdbx_description
1 polymer ?
#
loop_
_entity_poly.entity_id
_entity_poly.type
_entity_poly.pdbx_seq_one_letter_code
_entity_poly.pdbx_strand_id
1 'polypeptide(L)'
;MVKKKGRDLHGIILLDKPQGNSSNGVMQQVKRYFQANKAGHTGALDPLATGMLPICFGEATKFSQHLLDADKCYLVTAKLGERTDTSDAEGTVVERKAINVDLEQIKSALPHFTGKLQQVPTMFSALKYQGKPLYEYARAGITVERQARPITIFSIDFIEYQKPYLTLSVHCSKGTYIRTLIDDLGEYLGCGAHVTMLRRTKVANYPYEAMVTMEQLAELAQSHDFTALDRLLLPIDTAVASLPKLILPLQQAEKLIFGQRIKLTQPLATMHYRIYDENAHFIGVAEIVNNVLHPRRLVSQVARED
;
A
#
# COMPACT_ATOMS: atom_id res chain seq x y z
N MET A 1 7.79 32.13 17.88
CA MET A 1 7.05 30.96 18.40
C MET A 1 7.83 29.70 18.04
N VAL A 2 8.39 29.00 19.02
CA VAL A 2 9.02 27.68 18.81
C VAL A 2 7.88 26.73 18.48
N LYS A 3 7.86 26.17 17.25
CA LYS A 3 6.91 25.11 16.87
C LYS A 3 7.09 23.97 17.89
N LYS A 4 6.04 23.66 18.66
CA LYS A 4 6.03 22.49 19.54
C LYS A 4 6.39 21.27 18.69
N LYS A 5 7.54 20.68 18.93
CA LYS A 5 8.01 19.49 18.26
C LYS A 5 7.10 18.35 18.76
N GLY A 6 6.43 17.62 17.88
CA GLY A 6 5.59 16.49 18.27
C GLY A 6 6.45 15.37 18.89
N ARG A 7 5.82 14.24 19.25
CA ARG A 7 6.50 13.05 19.80
C ARG A 7 7.41 12.44 18.74
N ASP A 8 8.60 12.02 19.14
CA ASP A 8 9.51 11.24 18.30
C ASP A 8 9.11 9.76 18.41
N LEU A 9 8.26 9.35 17.51
CA LEU A 9 7.57 8.07 17.52
C LEU A 9 7.98 7.25 16.30
N HIS A 10 8.23 5.96 16.51
CA HIS A 10 8.70 5.05 15.47
C HIS A 10 7.83 3.79 15.43
N GLY A 11 7.47 3.34 14.23
CA GLY A 11 6.65 2.15 14.06
C GLY A 11 5.65 2.28 12.91
N ILE A 12 4.77 1.30 12.80
CA ILE A 12 3.79 1.21 11.70
C ILE A 12 2.43 0.89 12.30
N ILE A 13 1.42 1.66 11.91
CA ILE A 13 0.03 1.33 12.23
C ILE A 13 -0.72 0.87 10.98
N LEU A 14 -1.56 -0.13 11.11
CA LEU A 14 -2.43 -0.62 10.06
C LEU A 14 -3.81 0.03 10.22
N LEU A 15 -4.03 1.14 9.55
CA LEU A 15 -5.33 1.80 9.59
C LEU A 15 -6.34 1.07 8.71
N ASP A 16 -7.53 0.79 9.24
CA ASP A 16 -8.71 0.52 8.43
C ASP A 16 -9.27 1.85 7.93
N LYS A 17 -8.87 2.25 6.72
CA LYS A 17 -9.28 3.53 6.15
C LYS A 17 -10.78 3.55 5.91
N PRO A 18 -11.54 4.49 6.46
CA PRO A 18 -12.96 4.63 6.17
C PRO A 18 -13.20 5.18 4.76
N GLN A 19 -14.41 4.97 4.23
CA GLN A 19 -14.87 5.55 2.98
C GLN A 19 -15.00 7.07 3.07
N GLY A 20 -14.93 7.76 1.93
CA GLY A 20 -15.18 9.20 1.81
C GLY A 20 -13.99 10.09 2.14
N ASN A 21 -12.89 9.53 2.61
CA ASN A 21 -11.70 10.29 3.02
C ASN A 21 -10.50 9.99 2.12
N SER A 22 -9.68 11.01 1.84
CA SER A 22 -8.40 10.78 1.16
C SER A 22 -7.38 10.11 2.09
N SER A 23 -6.50 9.28 1.52
CA SER A 23 -5.42 8.62 2.29
C SER A 23 -4.53 9.61 3.03
N ASN A 24 -4.20 10.77 2.43
CA ASN A 24 -3.43 11.82 3.10
C ASN A 24 -4.24 12.48 4.22
N GLY A 25 -5.54 12.70 4.03
CA GLY A 25 -6.42 13.31 5.05
C GLY A 25 -6.45 12.48 6.32
N VAL A 26 -6.74 11.16 6.20
CA VAL A 26 -6.75 10.26 7.37
C VAL A 26 -5.37 10.12 7.99
N MET A 27 -4.29 10.03 7.20
CA MET A 27 -2.92 9.96 7.70
C MET A 27 -2.57 11.20 8.54
N GLN A 28 -2.94 12.40 8.11
CA GLN A 28 -2.73 13.63 8.89
C GLN A 28 -3.55 13.63 10.18
N GLN A 29 -4.75 13.07 10.18
CA GLN A 29 -5.57 12.94 11.38
C GLN A 29 -4.95 11.92 12.35
N VAL A 30 -4.53 10.74 11.88
CA VAL A 30 -3.81 9.75 12.69
C VAL A 30 -2.53 10.34 13.27
N LYS A 31 -1.75 11.06 12.46
CA LYS A 31 -0.56 11.79 12.93
C LYS A 31 -0.87 12.74 14.09
N ARG A 32 -2.02 13.43 14.07
CA ARG A 32 -2.46 14.31 15.19
C ARG A 32 -2.83 13.51 16.42
N TYR A 33 -3.53 12.39 16.29
CA TYR A 33 -3.89 11.51 17.41
C TYR A 33 -2.66 11.03 18.17
N PHE A 34 -1.64 10.61 17.46
CA PHE A 34 -0.36 10.21 18.03
C PHE A 34 0.55 11.38 18.42
N GLN A 35 0.19 12.62 18.11
CA GLN A 35 1.05 13.81 18.25
C GLN A 35 2.44 13.60 17.62
N ALA A 36 2.54 12.81 16.54
CA ALA A 36 3.80 12.41 15.96
C ALA A 36 4.47 13.53 15.14
N ASN A 37 5.80 13.60 15.18
CA ASN A 37 6.60 14.53 14.37
C ASN A 37 6.48 14.23 12.87
N LYS A 38 6.56 12.95 12.51
CA LYS A 38 6.67 12.50 11.13
C LYS A 38 5.78 11.28 10.90
N ALA A 39 4.99 11.32 9.82
CA ALA A 39 4.22 10.19 9.35
C ALA A 39 4.15 10.17 7.82
N GLY A 40 3.92 9.00 7.23
CA GLY A 40 3.68 8.82 5.81
C GLY A 40 2.94 7.50 5.54
N HIS A 41 1.99 7.50 4.60
CA HIS A 41 1.28 6.27 4.22
C HIS A 41 1.98 5.53 3.08
N THR A 42 1.72 4.24 2.95
CA THR A 42 2.33 3.35 1.96
C THR A 42 1.31 2.91 0.90
N GLY A 43 1.07 3.77 -0.07
CA GLY A 43 0.14 3.54 -1.18
C GLY A 43 -1.26 4.08 -0.90
N ALA A 44 -1.65 5.09 -1.68
CA ALA A 44 -2.95 5.73 -1.57
C ALA A 44 -4.09 4.76 -1.89
N LEU A 45 -5.21 4.96 -1.23
CA LEU A 45 -6.54 4.47 -1.57
C LEU A 45 -7.39 5.66 -2.00
N ASP A 46 -8.24 5.45 -3.00
CA ASP A 46 -9.22 6.44 -3.45
C ASP A 46 -10.23 6.76 -2.32
N PRO A 47 -10.98 7.88 -2.37
CA PRO A 47 -11.96 8.20 -1.34
C PRO A 47 -13.02 7.11 -1.16
N LEU A 48 -13.54 6.54 -2.26
CA LEU A 48 -14.48 5.42 -2.24
C LEU A 48 -13.91 4.16 -1.57
N ALA A 49 -12.59 3.92 -1.71
CA ALA A 49 -11.97 2.69 -1.24
C ALA A 49 -11.75 2.70 0.29
N THR A 50 -11.87 1.52 0.89
CA THR A 50 -11.68 1.25 2.32
C THR A 50 -10.55 0.26 2.57
N GLY A 51 -10.25 -0.02 3.84
CA GLY A 51 -9.37 -1.12 4.25
C GLY A 51 -7.95 -0.71 4.51
N MET A 52 -7.03 -1.66 4.45
CA MET A 52 -5.69 -1.59 4.98
C MET A 52 -4.86 -0.45 4.37
N LEU A 53 -4.55 0.54 5.19
CA LEU A 53 -3.65 1.65 4.87
C LEU A 53 -2.51 1.70 5.91
N PRO A 54 -1.36 1.06 5.65
CA PRO A 54 -0.24 1.16 6.57
C PRO A 54 0.29 2.60 6.61
N ILE A 55 0.47 3.13 7.82
CA ILE A 55 1.03 4.46 8.10
C ILE A 55 2.32 4.26 8.89
N CYS A 56 3.43 4.73 8.35
CA CYS A 56 4.75 4.68 8.96
C CYS A 56 5.01 5.95 9.76
N PHE A 57 5.53 5.83 10.98
CA PHE A 57 5.97 6.93 11.83
C PHE A 57 7.51 6.97 11.93
N GLY A 58 8.06 8.18 12.01
CA GLY A 58 9.47 8.44 12.25
C GLY A 58 10.40 7.63 11.34
N GLU A 59 11.25 6.80 11.94
CA GLU A 59 12.24 5.98 11.22
C GLU A 59 11.61 4.94 10.29
N ALA A 60 10.41 4.43 10.59
CA ALA A 60 9.71 3.49 9.72
C ALA A 60 9.46 4.08 8.32
N THR A 61 9.36 5.42 8.19
CA THR A 61 9.22 6.06 6.88
C THR A 61 10.41 5.83 5.94
N LYS A 62 11.57 5.44 6.46
CA LYS A 62 12.75 5.09 5.65
C LYS A 62 12.56 3.79 4.87
N PHE A 63 11.64 2.94 5.32
CA PHE A 63 11.36 1.60 4.77
C PHE A 63 10.01 1.53 4.02
N SER A 64 9.28 2.64 3.93
CA SER A 64 7.96 2.72 3.29
C SER A 64 7.95 2.23 1.83
N GLN A 65 9.07 2.34 1.11
CA GLN A 65 9.18 1.89 -0.27
C GLN A 65 8.95 0.37 -0.39
N HIS A 66 9.39 -0.43 0.57
CA HIS A 66 9.15 -1.89 0.56
C HIS A 66 7.66 -2.21 0.63
N LEU A 67 6.87 -1.45 1.40
CA LEU A 67 5.41 -1.62 1.47
C LEU A 67 4.70 -1.05 0.22
N LEU A 68 5.22 0.03 -0.37
CA LEU A 68 4.74 0.54 -1.65
C LEU A 68 4.92 -0.50 -2.76
N ASP A 69 6.04 -1.21 -2.75
CA ASP A 69 6.39 -2.22 -3.74
C ASP A 69 5.78 -3.60 -3.47
N ALA A 70 5.24 -3.82 -2.29
CA ALA A 70 4.60 -5.09 -1.92
C ALA A 70 3.32 -5.37 -2.72
N ASP A 71 2.95 -6.64 -2.81
CA ASP A 71 1.69 -7.08 -3.39
C ASP A 71 0.50 -6.72 -2.49
N LYS A 72 -0.68 -6.60 -3.10
CA LYS A 72 -1.92 -6.22 -2.42
C LYS A 72 -3.06 -7.16 -2.80
N CYS A 73 -3.98 -7.36 -1.84
CA CYS A 73 -5.24 -8.02 -2.14
C CYS A 73 -6.40 -7.03 -1.95
N TYR A 74 -7.41 -7.19 -2.79
CA TYR A 74 -8.61 -6.36 -2.79
C TYR A 74 -9.85 -7.22 -2.90
N LEU A 75 -10.89 -6.85 -2.16
CA LEU A 75 -12.26 -7.23 -2.43
C LEU A 75 -12.91 -6.10 -3.21
N VAL A 76 -13.49 -6.41 -4.36
CA VAL A 76 -14.10 -5.42 -5.25
C VAL A 76 -15.49 -5.87 -5.66
N THR A 77 -16.47 -4.95 -5.60
CA THR A 77 -17.78 -5.13 -6.23
C THR A 77 -17.90 -4.21 -7.43
N ALA A 78 -18.14 -4.80 -8.57
CA ALA A 78 -18.39 -4.13 -9.83
C ALA A 78 -19.89 -4.07 -10.09
N LYS A 79 -20.40 -2.96 -10.64
CA LYS A 79 -21.72 -2.88 -11.27
C LYS A 79 -21.56 -3.04 -12.77
N LEU A 80 -22.12 -4.10 -13.32
CA LEU A 80 -22.18 -4.33 -14.76
C LEU A 80 -23.29 -3.46 -15.40
N GLY A 81 -23.17 -3.21 -16.70
CA GLY A 81 -24.17 -2.49 -17.49
C GLY A 81 -24.01 -0.96 -17.52
N GLU A 82 -23.07 -0.42 -16.75
CA GLU A 82 -22.78 1.02 -16.70
C GLU A 82 -21.28 1.27 -16.63
N ARG A 83 -20.79 2.28 -17.36
CA ARG A 83 -19.44 2.84 -17.23
C ARG A 83 -19.51 4.26 -16.71
N THR A 84 -18.51 4.66 -15.95
CA THR A 84 -18.36 6.03 -15.45
C THR A 84 -17.02 6.62 -15.92
N ASP A 85 -16.90 7.94 -15.94
CA ASP A 85 -15.69 8.65 -16.35
C ASP A 85 -14.50 8.41 -15.40
N THR A 86 -14.76 8.06 -14.14
CA THR A 86 -13.74 7.69 -13.14
C THR A 86 -13.50 6.18 -13.03
N SER A 87 -14.30 5.37 -13.71
CA SER A 87 -14.38 3.90 -13.58
C SER A 87 -14.78 3.44 -12.17
N ASP A 88 -15.39 4.31 -11.35
CA ASP A 88 -15.98 4.03 -10.05
C ASP A 88 -17.30 4.79 -9.82
N ALA A 89 -17.97 4.52 -8.70
CA ALA A 89 -19.28 5.10 -8.40
C ALA A 89 -19.26 6.60 -8.03
N GLU A 90 -18.08 7.21 -7.87
CA GLU A 90 -17.94 8.66 -7.63
C GLU A 90 -18.02 9.47 -8.95
N GLY A 91 -17.89 8.79 -10.10
CA GLY A 91 -17.92 9.42 -11.41
C GLY A 91 -19.32 9.54 -12.01
N THR A 92 -19.38 10.27 -13.13
CA THR A 92 -20.59 10.42 -13.93
C THR A 92 -20.73 9.25 -14.88
N VAL A 93 -21.95 8.70 -15.01
CA VAL A 93 -22.23 7.62 -15.97
C VAL A 93 -22.10 8.16 -17.41
N VAL A 94 -21.19 7.56 -18.17
CA VAL A 94 -20.89 7.93 -19.56
C VAL A 94 -21.47 6.94 -20.58
N GLU A 95 -21.77 5.71 -20.15
CA GLU A 95 -22.33 4.68 -21.01
C GLU A 95 -23.24 3.74 -20.23
N ARG A 96 -24.34 3.28 -20.87
CA ARG A 96 -25.23 2.23 -20.38
C ARG A 96 -25.47 1.20 -21.47
N LYS A 97 -25.32 -0.08 -21.10
CA LYS A 97 -25.56 -1.22 -22.00
C LYS A 97 -26.36 -2.31 -21.28
N ALA A 98 -27.11 -3.08 -22.06
CA ALA A 98 -27.79 -4.27 -21.52
C ALA A 98 -26.77 -5.31 -21.05
N ILE A 99 -27.06 -5.98 -19.93
CA ILE A 99 -26.25 -7.06 -19.41
C ILE A 99 -26.81 -8.36 -20.02
N ASN A 100 -26.13 -8.87 -21.07
CA ASN A 100 -26.48 -10.08 -21.79
C ASN A 100 -25.50 -11.22 -21.52
N VAL A 101 -24.79 -11.17 -20.38
CA VAL A 101 -23.82 -12.18 -19.97
C VAL A 101 -24.38 -13.01 -18.82
N ASP A 102 -24.07 -14.29 -18.85
CA ASP A 102 -24.36 -15.22 -17.76
C ASP A 102 -23.15 -15.47 -16.87
N LEU A 103 -23.34 -16.26 -15.81
CA LEU A 103 -22.29 -16.55 -14.83
C LEU A 103 -21.09 -17.29 -15.42
N GLU A 104 -21.33 -18.22 -16.37
CA GLU A 104 -20.25 -19.01 -17.00
C GLU A 104 -19.40 -18.14 -17.92
N GLN A 105 -20.01 -17.21 -18.64
CA GLN A 105 -19.29 -16.22 -19.45
C GLN A 105 -18.44 -15.29 -18.56
N ILE A 106 -18.97 -14.84 -17.40
CA ILE A 106 -18.20 -14.05 -16.45
C ILE A 106 -16.98 -14.85 -15.97
N LYS A 107 -17.17 -16.07 -15.48
CA LYS A 107 -16.09 -16.92 -14.97
C LYS A 107 -15.04 -17.23 -16.03
N SER A 108 -15.45 -17.48 -17.27
CA SER A 108 -14.55 -17.77 -18.39
C SER A 108 -13.73 -16.54 -18.83
N ALA A 109 -14.18 -15.33 -18.53
CA ALA A 109 -13.45 -14.09 -18.80
C ALA A 109 -12.29 -13.87 -17.82
N LEU A 110 -12.39 -14.27 -16.54
CA LEU A 110 -11.41 -13.97 -15.51
C LEU A 110 -9.98 -14.42 -15.83
N PRO A 111 -9.73 -15.58 -16.43
CA PRO A 111 -8.37 -15.99 -16.83
C PRO A 111 -7.68 -15.03 -17.80
N HIS A 112 -8.42 -14.30 -18.65
CA HIS A 112 -7.84 -13.32 -19.58
C HIS A 112 -7.23 -12.11 -18.86
N PHE A 113 -7.65 -11.85 -17.61
CA PHE A 113 -7.16 -10.76 -16.76
C PHE A 113 -6.17 -11.24 -15.70
N THR A 114 -5.69 -12.49 -15.78
CA THR A 114 -4.73 -13.09 -14.84
C THR A 114 -3.37 -13.23 -15.50
N GLY A 115 -2.29 -13.07 -14.73
CA GLY A 115 -0.91 -13.14 -15.21
C GLY A 115 -0.28 -11.77 -15.44
N LYS A 116 0.73 -11.70 -16.30
CA LYS A 116 1.44 -10.47 -16.68
C LYS A 116 0.63 -9.70 -17.72
N LEU A 117 0.25 -8.49 -17.42
CA LEU A 117 -0.58 -7.63 -18.26
C LEU A 117 0.05 -6.25 -18.43
N GLN A 118 -0.41 -5.52 -19.47
CA GLN A 118 -0.13 -4.11 -19.65
C GLN A 118 -1.38 -3.31 -19.32
N GLN A 119 -1.29 -2.39 -18.39
CA GLN A 119 -2.43 -1.58 -17.96
C GLN A 119 -2.13 -0.09 -18.19
N VAL A 120 -3.05 0.61 -18.85
CA VAL A 120 -3.00 2.08 -18.96
C VAL A 120 -3.61 2.66 -17.69
N PRO A 121 -2.85 3.42 -16.88
CA PRO A 121 -3.39 4.01 -15.66
C PRO A 121 -4.54 4.95 -15.94
N THR A 122 -5.53 5.01 -15.04
CA THR A 122 -6.61 5.99 -15.15
C THR A 122 -6.10 7.44 -15.04
N MET A 123 -6.80 8.39 -15.68
CA MET A 123 -6.55 9.84 -15.51
C MET A 123 -6.77 10.28 -14.05
N PHE A 124 -7.69 9.63 -13.34
CA PHE A 124 -7.96 9.89 -11.91
C PHE A 124 -6.96 9.14 -11.01
N SER A 125 -5.66 9.37 -11.23
CA SER A 125 -4.58 8.76 -10.47
C SER A 125 -3.60 9.79 -9.89
N ALA A 126 -2.83 9.39 -8.87
CA ALA A 126 -1.78 10.20 -8.25
C ALA A 126 -0.46 10.19 -9.05
N LEU A 127 -0.41 9.54 -10.20
CA LEU A 127 0.76 9.59 -11.10
C LEU A 127 0.99 11.03 -11.56
N LYS A 128 2.26 11.43 -11.59
CA LYS A 128 2.62 12.79 -11.97
C LYS A 128 2.96 12.90 -13.45
N TYR A 129 2.39 13.94 -14.07
CA TYR A 129 2.79 14.42 -15.38
C TYR A 129 3.24 15.87 -15.21
N GLN A 130 4.43 16.23 -15.69
CA GLN A 130 5.03 17.56 -15.52
C GLN A 130 4.96 18.12 -14.07
N GLY A 131 5.18 17.24 -13.08
CA GLY A 131 5.19 17.61 -11.66
C GLY A 131 3.82 17.65 -10.96
N LYS A 132 2.69 17.62 -11.71
CA LYS A 132 1.33 17.63 -11.18
C LYS A 132 0.67 16.25 -11.27
N PRO A 133 -0.14 15.82 -10.28
CA PRO A 133 -0.91 14.57 -10.36
C PRO A 133 -1.89 14.57 -11.54
N LEU A 134 -2.08 13.39 -12.17
CA LEU A 134 -3.00 13.24 -13.30
C LEU A 134 -4.45 13.61 -12.95
N TYR A 135 -4.91 13.34 -11.71
CA TYR A 135 -6.27 13.67 -11.29
C TYR A 135 -6.55 15.20 -11.32
N GLU A 136 -5.52 16.05 -11.17
CA GLU A 136 -5.70 17.51 -11.31
C GLU A 136 -5.97 17.91 -12.76
N TYR A 137 -5.31 17.26 -13.72
CA TYR A 137 -5.60 17.43 -15.14
C TYR A 137 -7.01 16.92 -15.49
N ALA A 138 -7.37 15.74 -14.99
CA ALA A 138 -8.70 15.16 -15.21
C ALA A 138 -9.81 16.08 -14.72
N ARG A 139 -9.69 16.65 -13.52
CA ARG A 139 -10.65 17.63 -12.98
C ARG A 139 -10.73 18.93 -13.78
N ALA A 140 -9.65 19.29 -14.46
CA ALA A 140 -9.63 20.45 -15.38
C ALA A 140 -10.14 20.09 -16.78
N GLY A 141 -10.64 18.87 -17.02
CA GLY A 141 -11.11 18.40 -18.33
C GLY A 141 -9.97 18.14 -19.34
N ILE A 142 -8.72 18.07 -18.86
CA ILE A 142 -7.53 17.88 -19.71
C ILE A 142 -7.16 16.39 -19.71
N THR A 143 -7.15 15.79 -20.89
CA THR A 143 -6.66 14.42 -21.07
C THR A 143 -5.17 14.43 -21.41
N VAL A 144 -4.40 13.63 -20.72
CA VAL A 144 -2.95 13.43 -20.94
C VAL A 144 -2.72 12.01 -21.47
N GLU A 145 -1.87 11.86 -22.46
CA GLU A 145 -1.45 10.55 -22.95
C GLU A 145 -0.71 9.80 -21.84
N ARG A 146 -1.06 8.54 -21.65
CA ARG A 146 -0.49 7.68 -20.61
C ARG A 146 0.05 6.41 -21.24
N GLN A 147 1.27 6.07 -20.88
CA GLN A 147 1.87 4.82 -21.33
C GLN A 147 1.35 3.65 -20.50
N ALA A 148 1.12 2.53 -21.15
CA ALA A 148 0.83 1.27 -20.50
C ALA A 148 2.00 0.86 -19.60
N ARG A 149 1.69 0.26 -18.45
CA ARG A 149 2.68 -0.21 -17.47
C ARG A 149 2.50 -1.68 -17.18
N PRO A 150 3.61 -2.41 -17.01
CA PRO A 150 3.52 -3.82 -16.66
C PRO A 150 2.95 -3.96 -15.24
N ILE A 151 1.96 -4.82 -15.10
CA ILE A 151 1.38 -5.27 -13.84
C ILE A 151 1.32 -6.80 -13.85
N THR A 152 1.10 -7.37 -12.68
CA THR A 152 0.81 -8.81 -12.56
C THR A 152 -0.43 -8.98 -11.71
N ILE A 153 -1.42 -9.67 -12.23
CA ILE A 153 -2.55 -10.17 -11.46
C ILE A 153 -2.24 -11.62 -11.12
N PHE A 154 -2.02 -11.92 -9.85
CA PHE A 154 -1.65 -13.27 -9.40
C PHE A 154 -2.87 -14.18 -9.36
N SER A 155 -4.02 -13.67 -8.91
CA SER A 155 -5.31 -14.36 -8.96
C SER A 155 -6.48 -13.38 -9.03
N ILE A 156 -7.58 -13.85 -9.63
CA ILE A 156 -8.90 -13.26 -9.53
C ILE A 156 -9.85 -14.39 -9.12
N ASP A 157 -10.38 -14.31 -7.91
CA ASP A 157 -11.29 -15.31 -7.37
C ASP A 157 -12.72 -14.77 -7.44
N PHE A 158 -13.61 -15.55 -8.05
CA PHE A 158 -15.03 -15.25 -8.08
C PHE A 158 -15.62 -15.45 -6.68
N ILE A 159 -16.33 -14.44 -6.17
CA ILE A 159 -17.00 -14.50 -4.86
C ILE A 159 -18.52 -14.63 -5.05
N GLU A 160 -19.14 -13.69 -5.78
CA GLU A 160 -20.58 -13.65 -5.95
C GLU A 160 -21.00 -12.89 -7.20
N TYR A 161 -22.13 -13.29 -7.79
CA TYR A 161 -22.81 -12.53 -8.83
C TYR A 161 -24.31 -12.45 -8.56
N GLN A 162 -24.76 -11.25 -8.26
CA GLN A 162 -26.19 -10.90 -8.14
C GLN A 162 -26.45 -9.72 -9.10
N LYS A 163 -26.93 -10.02 -10.31
CA LYS A 163 -27.12 -9.03 -11.38
C LYS A 163 -27.78 -7.75 -10.83
N PRO A 164 -27.19 -6.57 -11.01
CA PRO A 164 -26.04 -6.29 -11.87
C PRO A 164 -24.67 -6.35 -11.16
N TYR A 165 -24.57 -6.81 -9.92
CA TYR A 165 -23.36 -6.73 -9.09
C TYR A 165 -22.51 -8.00 -9.15
N LEU A 166 -21.23 -7.83 -9.42
CA LEU A 166 -20.21 -8.87 -9.46
C LEU A 166 -19.15 -8.57 -8.40
N THR A 167 -18.93 -9.50 -7.47
CA THR A 167 -17.91 -9.39 -6.42
C THR A 167 -16.76 -10.35 -6.70
N LEU A 168 -15.54 -9.81 -6.69
CA LEU A 168 -14.30 -10.52 -6.96
C LEU A 168 -13.28 -10.24 -5.84
N SER A 169 -12.42 -11.23 -5.57
CA SER A 169 -11.18 -11.05 -4.80
C SER A 169 -9.99 -11.00 -5.79
N VAL A 170 -9.14 -9.98 -5.69
CA VAL A 170 -8.04 -9.75 -6.61
C VAL A 170 -6.72 -9.68 -5.85
N HIS A 171 -5.76 -10.56 -6.17
CA HIS A 171 -4.37 -10.47 -5.69
C HIS A 171 -3.49 -9.94 -6.83
N CYS A 172 -2.78 -8.84 -6.59
CA CYS A 172 -2.04 -8.15 -7.64
C CYS A 172 -0.74 -7.51 -7.16
N SER A 173 0.15 -7.26 -8.12
CA SER A 173 1.40 -6.52 -7.91
C SER A 173 1.15 -5.03 -7.64
N LYS A 174 2.19 -4.34 -7.17
CA LYS A 174 2.18 -2.88 -7.07
C LYS A 174 1.76 -2.21 -8.38
N GLY A 175 1.15 -1.02 -8.28
CA GLY A 175 0.82 -0.18 -9.42
C GLY A 175 -0.44 -0.59 -10.18
N THR A 176 -1.10 -1.66 -9.78
CA THR A 176 -2.37 -2.11 -10.37
C THR A 176 -3.51 -1.18 -9.95
N TYR A 177 -4.29 -0.73 -10.93
CA TYR A 177 -5.53 0.03 -10.75
C TYR A 177 -6.72 -0.92 -10.90
N ILE A 178 -7.37 -1.23 -9.77
CA ILE A 178 -8.53 -2.14 -9.76
C ILE A 178 -9.71 -1.53 -10.55
N ARG A 179 -9.86 -0.20 -10.55
CA ARG A 179 -10.88 0.50 -11.35
C ARG A 179 -10.70 0.22 -12.85
N THR A 180 -9.47 0.33 -13.35
CA THR A 180 -9.16 0.02 -14.74
C THR A 180 -9.40 -1.47 -15.04
N LEU A 181 -9.01 -2.38 -14.13
CA LEU A 181 -9.24 -3.82 -14.30
C LEU A 181 -10.74 -4.13 -14.46
N ILE A 182 -11.60 -3.49 -13.67
CA ILE A 182 -13.06 -3.68 -13.72
C ILE A 182 -13.67 -3.06 -14.98
N ASP A 183 -13.19 -1.89 -15.38
CA ASP A 183 -13.62 -1.23 -16.61
C ASP A 183 -13.27 -2.09 -17.85
N ASP A 184 -12.02 -2.57 -17.93
CA ASP A 184 -11.55 -3.46 -19.00
C ASP A 184 -12.33 -4.79 -19.01
N LEU A 185 -12.63 -5.38 -17.84
CA LEU A 185 -13.45 -6.59 -17.73
C LEU A 185 -14.89 -6.33 -18.25
N GLY A 186 -15.47 -5.20 -17.88
CA GLY A 186 -16.80 -4.80 -18.35
C GLY A 186 -16.86 -4.59 -19.87
N GLU A 187 -15.80 -4.03 -20.46
CA GLU A 187 -15.68 -3.90 -21.91
C GLU A 187 -15.52 -5.25 -22.60
N TYR A 188 -14.69 -6.14 -22.05
CA TYR A 188 -14.52 -7.51 -22.55
C TYR A 188 -15.83 -8.30 -22.55
N LEU A 189 -16.64 -8.14 -21.49
CA LEU A 189 -17.98 -8.72 -21.38
C LEU A 189 -19.02 -8.04 -22.28
N GLY A 190 -18.68 -6.91 -22.94
CA GLY A 190 -19.52 -6.17 -23.86
C GLY A 190 -20.62 -5.32 -23.20
N CYS A 191 -20.75 -5.34 -21.88
CA CYS A 191 -21.79 -4.58 -21.16
C CYS A 191 -21.26 -3.33 -20.43
N GLY A 192 -19.94 -3.18 -20.29
CA GLY A 192 -19.35 -2.15 -19.45
C GLY A 192 -19.49 -2.45 -17.96
N ALA A 193 -18.61 -1.88 -17.14
CA ALA A 193 -18.66 -1.98 -15.68
C ALA A 193 -17.95 -0.79 -15.02
N HIS A 194 -18.24 -0.58 -13.74
CA HIS A 194 -17.49 0.32 -12.87
C HIS A 194 -17.46 -0.22 -11.44
N VAL A 195 -16.50 0.23 -10.64
CA VAL A 195 -16.35 -0.18 -9.24
C VAL A 195 -17.37 0.54 -8.36
N THR A 196 -18.16 -0.20 -7.57
CA THR A 196 -19.09 0.35 -6.57
C THR A 196 -18.59 0.18 -5.15
N MET A 197 -17.77 -0.84 -4.88
CA MET A 197 -17.10 -1.05 -3.60
C MET A 197 -15.69 -1.55 -3.85
N LEU A 198 -14.74 -1.00 -3.10
CA LEU A 198 -13.35 -1.43 -3.14
C LEU A 198 -12.78 -1.45 -1.73
N ARG A 199 -12.28 -2.62 -1.30
CA ARG A 199 -11.65 -2.77 0.01
C ARG A 199 -10.29 -3.42 -0.14
N ARG A 200 -9.23 -2.75 0.29
CA ARG A 200 -7.90 -3.37 0.36
C ARG A 200 -7.79 -4.24 1.59
N THR A 201 -7.74 -5.55 1.39
CA THR A 201 -7.74 -6.55 2.46
C THR A 201 -6.34 -6.93 2.91
N LYS A 202 -5.30 -6.70 2.07
CA LYS A 202 -3.93 -7.06 2.38
C LYS A 202 -2.91 -6.13 1.73
N VAL A 203 -1.83 -5.84 2.46
CA VAL A 203 -0.58 -5.22 1.98
C VAL A 203 0.57 -6.06 2.52
N ALA A 204 1.45 -6.56 1.66
CA ALA A 204 2.51 -7.49 2.07
C ALA A 204 1.94 -8.68 2.86
N ASN A 205 2.53 -8.98 4.02
CA ASN A 205 2.10 -10.08 4.90
C ASN A 205 1.39 -9.58 6.16
N TYR A 206 0.91 -8.34 6.18
CA TYR A 206 0.20 -7.82 7.35
C TYR A 206 -1.13 -8.54 7.55
N PRO A 207 -1.43 -8.93 8.81
CA PRO A 207 -2.68 -9.59 9.15
C PRO A 207 -3.86 -8.62 9.08
N TYR A 208 -4.97 -9.07 8.52
CA TYR A 208 -6.20 -8.29 8.38
C TYR A 208 -6.76 -7.83 9.73
N GLU A 209 -6.66 -8.70 10.72
CA GLU A 209 -7.21 -8.52 12.07
C GLU A 209 -6.44 -7.47 12.90
N ALA A 210 -5.22 -7.11 12.47
CA ALA A 210 -4.43 -6.09 13.14
C ALA A 210 -4.76 -4.66 12.69
N MET A 211 -5.74 -4.49 11.81
CA MET A 211 -6.21 -3.16 11.45
C MET A 211 -6.96 -2.50 12.61
N VAL A 212 -6.75 -1.20 12.77
CA VAL A 212 -7.45 -0.35 13.73
C VAL A 212 -8.28 0.70 13.02
N THR A 213 -9.46 1.02 13.56
CA THR A 213 -10.36 2.02 12.97
C THR A 213 -10.03 3.44 13.42
N MET A 214 -10.56 4.43 12.70
CA MET A 214 -10.43 5.83 13.09
C MET A 214 -11.11 6.12 14.43
N GLU A 215 -12.22 5.44 14.72
CA GLU A 215 -13.00 5.58 15.95
C GLU A 215 -12.18 5.10 17.15
N GLN A 216 -11.57 3.91 17.08
CA GLN A 216 -10.69 3.37 18.12
C GLN A 216 -9.53 4.32 18.43
N LEU A 217 -8.91 4.88 17.39
CA LEU A 217 -7.82 5.84 17.56
C LEU A 217 -8.30 7.16 18.17
N ALA A 218 -9.49 7.62 17.80
CA ALA A 218 -10.08 8.83 18.35
C ALA A 218 -10.38 8.72 19.85
N GLU A 219 -10.93 7.57 20.27
CA GLU A 219 -11.24 7.28 21.69
C GLU A 219 -9.97 7.31 22.55
N LEU A 220 -8.90 6.60 22.10
CA LEU A 220 -7.62 6.59 22.80
C LEU A 220 -6.96 7.99 22.83
N ALA A 221 -7.07 8.74 21.76
CA ALA A 221 -6.52 10.10 21.70
C ALA A 221 -7.27 11.07 22.61
N GLN A 222 -8.61 10.94 22.73
CA GLN A 222 -9.44 11.75 23.61
C GLN A 222 -9.15 11.46 25.09
N SER A 223 -8.92 10.22 25.46
CA SER A 223 -8.53 9.82 26.82
C SER A 223 -7.07 10.14 27.15
N HIS A 224 -6.29 10.65 26.19
CA HIS A 224 -4.84 10.92 26.32
C HIS A 224 -4.04 9.66 26.70
N ASP A 225 -4.53 8.47 26.34
CA ASP A 225 -3.84 7.20 26.58
C ASP A 225 -2.81 6.93 25.46
N PHE A 226 -1.71 7.68 25.53
CA PHE A 226 -0.61 7.51 24.57
C PHE A 226 0.07 6.14 24.69
N THR A 227 0.06 5.52 25.87
CA THR A 227 0.61 4.18 26.06
C THR A 227 -0.20 3.14 25.29
N ALA A 228 -1.53 3.23 25.34
CA ALA A 228 -2.40 2.33 24.55
C ALA A 228 -2.26 2.59 23.04
N LEU A 229 -2.14 3.86 22.62
CA LEU A 229 -1.86 4.21 21.22
C LEU A 229 -0.54 3.60 20.74
N ASP A 230 0.53 3.71 21.52
CA ASP A 230 1.87 3.23 21.15
C ASP A 230 1.90 1.70 21.03
N ARG A 231 1.14 0.98 21.85
CA ARG A 231 0.99 -0.50 21.77
C ARG A 231 0.35 -0.98 20.48
N LEU A 232 -0.35 -0.12 19.73
CA LEU A 232 -0.91 -0.45 18.41
C LEU A 232 0.14 -0.41 17.30
N LEU A 233 1.33 0.11 17.58
CA LEU A 233 2.39 0.21 16.58
C LEU A 233 3.11 -1.11 16.41
N LEU A 234 3.22 -1.53 15.17
CA LEU A 234 4.08 -2.64 14.77
C LEU A 234 5.53 -2.16 14.68
N PRO A 235 6.52 -3.03 14.97
CA PRO A 235 7.94 -2.73 14.85
C PRO A 235 8.33 -2.30 13.42
N ILE A 236 9.39 -1.47 13.32
CA ILE A 236 9.87 -0.91 12.04
C ILE A 236 10.25 -2.01 11.04
N ASP A 237 10.87 -3.09 11.50
CA ASP A 237 11.38 -4.20 10.70
C ASP A 237 10.28 -5.02 10.03
N THR A 238 9.02 -4.88 10.46
CA THR A 238 7.86 -5.51 9.80
C THR A 238 7.68 -4.98 8.37
N ALA A 239 8.10 -3.74 8.08
CA ALA A 239 8.09 -3.18 6.72
C ALA A 239 9.00 -3.94 5.74
N VAL A 240 9.99 -4.65 6.24
CA VAL A 240 10.99 -5.39 5.46
C VAL A 240 10.99 -6.89 5.78
N ALA A 241 9.88 -7.40 6.32
CA ALA A 241 9.76 -8.79 6.76
C ALA A 241 10.00 -9.82 5.64
N SER A 242 9.80 -9.44 4.38
CA SER A 242 10.08 -10.28 3.20
C SER A 242 11.58 -10.49 2.94
N LEU A 243 12.45 -9.63 3.49
CA LEU A 243 13.89 -9.77 3.34
C LEU A 243 14.45 -10.83 4.29
N PRO A 244 15.47 -11.61 3.88
CA PRO A 244 16.15 -12.53 4.77
C PRO A 244 16.82 -11.79 5.93
N LYS A 245 16.84 -12.44 7.10
CA LYS A 245 17.47 -11.91 8.32
C LYS A 245 18.97 -12.22 8.32
N LEU A 246 19.79 -11.25 8.73
CA LEU A 246 21.21 -11.43 9.01
C LEU A 246 21.52 -10.82 10.39
N ILE A 247 22.12 -11.60 11.26
CA ILE A 247 22.57 -11.17 12.60
C ILE A 247 24.07 -10.93 12.53
N LEU A 248 24.52 -9.77 13.00
CA LEU A 248 25.93 -9.39 13.05
C LEU A 248 26.43 -9.36 14.49
N PRO A 249 27.70 -9.79 14.73
CA PRO A 249 28.41 -9.51 15.97
C PRO A 249 28.39 -8.02 16.29
N LEU A 250 28.31 -7.64 17.58
CA LEU A 250 28.21 -6.24 18.03
C LEU A 250 29.23 -5.32 17.37
N GLN A 251 30.51 -5.75 17.33
CA GLN A 251 31.57 -4.95 16.71
C GLN A 251 31.34 -4.67 15.21
N GLN A 252 30.75 -5.62 14.48
CA GLN A 252 30.41 -5.44 13.07
C GLN A 252 29.16 -4.58 12.92
N ALA A 253 28.18 -4.79 13.79
CA ALA A 253 26.96 -4.01 13.86
C ALA A 253 27.29 -2.52 14.06
N GLU A 254 28.15 -2.18 15.02
CA GLU A 254 28.62 -0.81 15.26
C GLU A 254 29.28 -0.19 14.03
N LYS A 255 30.20 -0.91 13.37
CA LYS A 255 30.83 -0.43 12.13
C LYS A 255 29.80 -0.13 11.05
N LEU A 256 28.80 -1.02 10.87
CA LEU A 256 27.75 -0.84 9.87
C LEU A 256 26.89 0.40 10.18
N ILE A 257 26.58 0.63 11.47
CA ILE A 257 25.82 1.79 11.96
C ILE A 257 26.49 3.11 11.56
N PHE A 258 27.83 3.15 11.61
CA PHE A 258 28.63 4.28 11.16
C PHE A 258 28.84 4.31 9.63
N GLY A 259 28.10 3.52 8.88
CA GLY A 259 28.15 3.51 7.42
C GLY A 259 29.32 2.74 6.80
N GLN A 260 30.11 2.02 7.61
CA GLN A 260 31.23 1.24 7.12
C GLN A 260 30.75 -0.05 6.44
N ARG A 261 31.49 -0.49 5.43
CA ARG A 261 31.25 -1.77 4.76
C ARG A 261 31.89 -2.91 5.57
N ILE A 262 31.20 -4.05 5.60
CA ILE A 262 31.68 -5.23 6.34
C ILE A 262 32.00 -6.35 5.37
N LYS A 263 33.26 -6.80 5.35
CA LYS A 263 33.65 -8.02 4.62
C LYS A 263 33.15 -9.23 5.40
N LEU A 264 32.36 -10.08 4.77
CA LEU A 264 31.83 -11.28 5.36
C LEU A 264 32.87 -12.41 5.32
N THR A 265 32.90 -13.22 6.36
CA THR A 265 33.79 -14.40 6.46
C THR A 265 33.27 -15.59 5.66
N GLN A 266 31.96 -15.67 5.50
CA GLN A 266 31.30 -16.70 4.71
C GLN A 266 30.53 -16.07 3.55
N PRO A 267 30.52 -16.71 2.36
CA PRO A 267 29.78 -16.20 1.21
C PRO A 267 28.27 -16.31 1.45
N LEU A 268 27.56 -15.21 1.20
CA LEU A 268 26.09 -15.15 1.23
C LEU A 268 25.58 -14.64 -0.14
N ALA A 269 24.31 -14.90 -0.42
CA ALA A 269 23.68 -14.49 -1.66
C ALA A 269 23.70 -12.95 -1.83
N THR A 270 23.94 -12.50 -3.07
CA THR A 270 23.89 -11.09 -3.43
C THR A 270 22.44 -10.63 -3.45
N MET A 271 22.00 -10.01 -2.36
CA MET A 271 20.65 -9.46 -2.21
C MET A 271 20.59 -8.53 -0.99
N HIS A 272 19.41 -7.94 -0.76
CA HIS A 272 19.15 -7.16 0.45
C HIS A 272 18.82 -8.06 1.63
N TYR A 273 19.32 -7.66 2.81
CA TYR A 273 19.07 -8.33 4.10
C TYR A 273 18.56 -7.31 5.12
N ARG A 274 17.66 -7.74 5.99
CA ARG A 274 17.34 -7.04 7.22
C ARG A 274 18.36 -7.42 8.28
N ILE A 275 19.00 -6.40 8.84
CA ILE A 275 20.17 -6.57 9.71
C ILE A 275 19.77 -6.36 11.17
N TYR A 276 20.27 -7.25 12.02
CA TYR A 276 20.12 -7.17 13.46
C TYR A 276 21.50 -7.32 14.11
N ASP A 277 21.63 -6.81 15.34
CA ASP A 277 22.74 -7.18 16.21
C ASP A 277 22.45 -8.48 17.00
N GLU A 278 23.42 -8.92 17.83
CA GLU A 278 23.29 -10.12 18.68
C GLU A 278 22.20 -9.96 19.76
N ASN A 279 21.83 -8.74 20.13
CA ASN A 279 20.76 -8.44 21.08
C ASN A 279 19.37 -8.36 20.40
N ALA A 280 19.29 -8.75 19.12
CA ALA A 280 18.09 -8.71 18.31
C ALA A 280 17.55 -7.28 17.99
N HIS A 281 18.33 -6.22 18.16
CA HIS A 281 17.96 -4.89 17.75
C HIS A 281 18.04 -4.75 16.23
N PHE A 282 17.00 -4.24 15.62
CA PHE A 282 16.96 -3.97 14.19
C PHE A 282 17.84 -2.78 13.83
N ILE A 283 18.84 -2.99 12.98
CA ILE A 283 19.79 -1.96 12.54
C ILE A 283 19.32 -1.28 11.25
N GLY A 284 18.67 -2.05 10.36
CA GLY A 284 18.24 -1.54 9.07
C GLY A 284 18.36 -2.58 7.95
N VAL A 285 18.50 -2.07 6.73
CA VAL A 285 18.68 -2.87 5.52
C VAL A 285 20.06 -2.62 4.94
N ALA A 286 20.76 -3.70 4.61
CA ALA A 286 22.02 -3.69 3.89
C ALA A 286 21.97 -4.66 2.70
N GLU A 287 22.83 -4.45 1.72
CA GLU A 287 22.95 -5.29 0.52
C GLU A 287 24.31 -5.99 0.52
N ILE A 288 24.32 -7.25 0.14
CA ILE A 288 25.57 -8.01 -0.07
C ILE A 288 25.92 -7.94 -1.55
N VAL A 289 27.13 -7.46 -1.84
CA VAL A 289 27.73 -7.46 -3.17
C VAL A 289 29.18 -7.94 -3.05
N ASN A 290 29.56 -8.96 -3.80
CA ASN A 290 30.92 -9.53 -3.78
C ASN A 290 31.41 -9.89 -2.37
N ASN A 291 30.57 -10.51 -1.57
CA ASN A 291 30.83 -10.90 -0.18
C ASN A 291 31.15 -9.73 0.77
N VAL A 292 30.71 -8.51 0.41
CA VAL A 292 30.80 -7.30 1.23
C VAL A 292 29.39 -6.80 1.52
N LEU A 293 29.10 -6.54 2.79
CA LEU A 293 27.84 -5.96 3.25
C LEU A 293 27.93 -4.43 3.15
N HIS A 294 27.01 -3.85 2.38
CA HIS A 294 26.91 -2.41 2.14
C HIS A 294 25.65 -1.86 2.82
N PRO A 295 25.77 -0.88 3.74
CA PRO A 295 24.59 -0.27 4.35
C PRO A 295 23.75 0.45 3.28
N ARG A 296 22.42 0.29 3.34
CA ARG A 296 21.46 0.92 2.43
C ARG A 296 20.53 1.89 3.14
N ARG A 297 19.84 1.42 4.15
CA ARG A 297 18.95 2.22 5.01
C ARG A 297 19.12 1.76 6.46
N LEU A 298 19.58 2.66 7.32
CA LEU A 298 19.82 2.37 8.73
C LEU A 298 18.87 3.17 9.61
N VAL A 299 18.46 2.55 10.72
CA VAL A 299 17.70 3.21 11.79
C VAL A 299 18.67 4.07 12.60
N SER A 300 18.24 5.25 13.06
CA SER A 300 19.06 6.12 13.92
C SER A 300 19.31 5.46 15.29
N GLN A 301 20.37 5.86 15.99
CA GLN A 301 20.70 5.31 17.31
C GLN A 301 19.59 5.54 18.34
N VAL A 302 18.95 6.71 18.30
CA VAL A 302 17.85 7.08 19.23
C VAL A 302 16.64 6.15 19.14
N ALA A 303 16.36 5.60 17.95
CA ALA A 303 15.22 4.69 17.73
C ALA A 303 15.51 3.21 18.05
N ARG A 304 16.67 2.90 18.64
CA ARG A 304 17.07 1.53 19.03
C ARG A 304 17.00 1.31 20.55
N GLU A 305 16.88 2.39 21.31
CA GLU A 305 16.86 2.37 22.76
C GLU A 305 15.42 2.30 23.33
N ASP A 306 14.40 2.40 22.46
CA ASP A 306 12.98 2.26 22.79
C ASP A 306 12.45 0.86 22.39
#